data_e46442ba4aef938af2769359e41c9ea2
#
_entry.id   e46442ba4aef938af2769359e41c9ea2
#
_cell.length_a   1.000
_cell.length_b   1.000
_cell.length_c   1.000
_cell.angle_alpha   90.00
_cell.angle_beta   90.00
_cell.angle_gamma   90.00
#
_symmetry.space_group_name_H-M   'P 1'
#
loop_
_entity.id
_entity.type
_entity.pdbx_description
1 polymer ?
#
loop_
_entity_poly.entity_id
_entity_poly.type
_entity_poly.pdbx_seq_one_letter_code
_entity_poly.pdbx_strand_id
1 'polypeptide(L)'
;PKGDSKMKRNSVFAVAREALRQHSGWGRTWGNPEAKKAYDVVIIGAGGHGLATAYYLGKNFGITNVAVIEKGWLGGGNTGRNTTIIRSNYLQDPSAAIYEKARSLYETMSQDLNYNVMFSPRGVMMLAQTHHEVRGYQRTAHANSLQGVKTEFISPARVKELCPIMNIDGPRYPVLGALWQARGGSARHDAVAWGYARACTDMGMHILQKTEVTGITQSAGNVTGVETSRGHIACKKLGMVVAGHASVVANMAGFQLPIESVPLQALVSEPIKPCMDVVVMANTVHGYMSQSDKGEMVIGGGTDAYNAYTQRGSFHHLEETVRALIETFPMVSRLKMLRHWGGIVDVTGDRSPILSKTPLGNTFINCGWGTGGFKAIPGSGWGFAELMAKGESPLTDQFGLDRFRAGRFIDESVAAGVAH
;
A
#
# COMPACT_ATOMS: atom_id res chain seq x y z
N PRO A 1 29.65 15.73 -10.31
CA PRO A 1 30.50 15.10 -9.30
C PRO A 1 29.62 14.11 -8.55
N LYS A 2 29.96 12.82 -8.68
CA LYS A 2 29.27 11.72 -8.04
C LYS A 2 29.51 11.78 -6.54
N GLY A 3 28.58 12.27 -5.79
CA GLY A 3 28.51 12.05 -4.35
C GLY A 3 28.06 10.62 -4.11
N ASP A 4 28.97 9.69 -3.95
CA ASP A 4 28.71 8.39 -3.35
C ASP A 4 28.20 8.63 -1.91
N SER A 5 26.88 8.75 -1.75
CA SER A 5 26.28 8.59 -0.43
C SER A 5 26.36 7.09 -0.10
N LYS A 6 27.52 6.65 0.36
CA LYS A 6 27.69 5.32 0.94
C LYS A 6 26.73 5.23 2.10
N MET A 7 25.58 4.60 1.88
CA MET A 7 24.71 4.20 3.00
C MET A 7 25.59 3.48 4.03
N LYS A 8 25.65 4.02 5.25
CA LYS A 8 26.43 3.45 6.34
C LYS A 8 25.85 2.09 6.68
N ARG A 9 26.39 1.03 6.10
CA ARG A 9 26.02 -0.34 6.46
C ARG A 9 26.46 -0.62 7.91
N ASN A 10 25.59 -1.23 8.69
CA ASN A 10 25.98 -1.70 10.01
C ASN A 10 27.03 -2.80 9.84
N SER A 11 28.20 -2.59 10.43
CA SER A 11 29.28 -3.60 10.47
C SER A 11 29.29 -4.25 11.85
N VAL A 12 29.95 -5.39 11.98
CA VAL A 12 30.16 -6.06 13.27
C VAL A 12 30.84 -5.12 14.27
N PHE A 13 31.74 -4.24 13.80
CA PHE A 13 32.37 -3.22 14.64
C PHE A 13 31.38 -2.15 15.10
N ALA A 14 30.41 -1.79 14.27
CA ALA A 14 29.33 -0.88 14.69
C ALA A 14 28.47 -1.52 15.79
N VAL A 15 28.11 -2.79 15.63
CA VAL A 15 27.37 -3.55 16.66
C VAL A 15 28.13 -3.62 17.96
N ALA A 16 29.43 -3.98 17.93
CA ALA A 16 30.29 -4.04 19.11
C ALA A 16 30.40 -2.66 19.79
N ARG A 17 30.62 -1.59 19.03
CA ARG A 17 30.67 -0.23 19.55
C ARG A 17 29.38 0.18 20.26
N GLU A 18 28.22 -0.11 19.65
CA GLU A 18 26.92 0.22 20.24
C GLU A 18 26.64 -0.62 21.48
N ALA A 19 27.07 -1.88 21.50
CA ALA A 19 27.00 -2.73 22.69
C ALA A 19 27.81 -2.14 23.85
N LEU A 20 29.08 -1.73 23.59
CA LEU A 20 29.94 -1.07 24.59
C LEU A 20 29.34 0.25 25.12
N ARG A 21 28.53 0.95 24.29
CA ARG A 21 27.80 2.15 24.69
C ARG A 21 26.47 1.85 25.35
N GLN A 22 26.15 0.60 25.65
CA GLN A 22 24.86 0.16 26.17
C GLN A 22 23.67 0.64 25.33
N HIS A 23 23.86 0.68 24.02
CA HIS A 23 22.86 1.16 23.07
C HIS A 23 22.29 2.56 23.37
N SER A 24 23.10 3.42 23.99
CA SER A 24 22.73 4.79 24.32
C SER A 24 23.20 5.81 23.26
N GLY A 25 22.56 6.98 23.23
CA GLY A 25 22.96 8.08 22.36
C GLY A 25 22.62 7.89 20.89
N TRP A 26 21.66 7.06 20.54
CA TRP A 26 21.21 6.89 19.16
C TRP A 26 20.55 8.16 18.63
N GLY A 27 20.93 8.56 17.43
CA GLY A 27 20.25 9.62 16.68
C GLY A 27 18.83 9.19 16.29
N ARG A 28 17.97 10.16 15.95
CA ARG A 28 16.66 9.87 15.39
C ARG A 28 16.81 9.14 14.05
N THR A 29 15.96 8.14 13.80
CA THR A 29 15.98 7.36 12.56
C THR A 29 15.59 8.20 11.36
N TRP A 30 14.70 9.18 11.56
CA TRP A 30 14.36 10.24 10.59
C TRP A 30 14.28 11.58 11.31
N GLY A 31 14.63 12.65 10.59
CA GLY A 31 14.58 14.00 11.12
C GLY A 31 13.17 14.56 11.24
N ASN A 32 13.03 15.61 12.01
CA ASN A 32 11.86 16.52 11.97
C ASN A 32 12.43 17.95 11.90
N PRO A 33 13.00 18.32 10.74
CA PRO A 33 13.66 19.61 10.57
C PRO A 33 12.64 20.76 10.52
N GLU A 34 13.11 21.97 10.73
CA GLU A 34 12.35 23.16 10.40
C GLU A 34 12.14 23.25 8.89
N ALA A 35 10.95 23.70 8.48
CA ALA A 35 10.62 23.83 7.07
C ALA A 35 11.48 24.94 6.41
N LYS A 36 12.00 24.66 5.21
CA LYS A 36 12.53 25.70 4.33
C LYS A 36 11.37 26.52 3.77
N LYS A 37 11.65 27.75 3.35
CA LYS A 37 10.66 28.62 2.67
C LYS A 37 10.23 28.07 1.31
N ALA A 38 11.10 27.29 0.63
CA ALA A 38 10.84 26.76 -0.70
C ALA A 38 11.51 25.40 -0.94
N TYR A 39 10.87 24.58 -1.77
CA TYR A 39 11.36 23.29 -2.24
C TYR A 39 11.15 23.14 -3.76
N ASP A 40 11.92 22.25 -4.38
CA ASP A 40 11.66 21.89 -5.79
C ASP A 40 10.40 21.05 -5.89
N VAL A 41 10.19 20.15 -4.93
CA VAL A 41 9.00 19.30 -4.85
C VAL A 41 8.43 19.29 -3.44
N VAL A 42 7.13 19.48 -3.33
CA VAL A 42 6.37 19.21 -2.12
C VAL A 42 5.47 17.99 -2.38
N ILE A 43 5.47 17.03 -1.45
CA ILE A 43 4.57 15.88 -1.45
C ILE A 43 3.68 15.97 -0.22
N ILE A 44 2.36 15.99 -0.43
CA ILE A 44 1.38 15.96 0.67
C ILE A 44 1.08 14.49 0.99
N GLY A 45 1.38 14.07 2.22
CA GLY A 45 1.17 12.73 2.75
C GLY A 45 2.47 11.93 2.93
N ALA A 46 2.84 11.65 4.19
CA ALA A 46 3.97 10.79 4.56
C ALA A 46 3.54 9.34 4.82
N GLY A 47 2.59 8.85 4.04
CA GLY A 47 2.31 7.42 3.90
C GLY A 47 3.34 6.71 3.01
N GLY A 48 3.21 5.40 2.84
CA GLY A 48 4.15 4.60 2.05
C GLY A 48 4.33 5.11 0.63
N HIS A 49 3.26 5.48 -0.06
CA HIS A 49 3.33 6.00 -1.45
C HIS A 49 4.07 7.34 -1.53
N GLY A 50 3.80 8.29 -0.62
CA GLY A 50 4.48 9.59 -0.63
C GLY A 50 5.96 9.46 -0.30
N LEU A 51 6.32 8.65 0.70
CA LEU A 51 7.70 8.37 1.08
C LEU A 51 8.47 7.62 -0.02
N ALA A 52 7.85 6.61 -0.66
CA ALA A 52 8.44 5.91 -1.79
C ALA A 52 8.66 6.85 -2.98
N THR A 53 7.70 7.75 -3.28
CA THR A 53 7.85 8.77 -4.32
C THR A 53 9.05 9.67 -4.04
N ALA A 54 9.16 10.22 -2.83
CA ALA A 54 10.31 11.03 -2.43
C ALA A 54 11.62 10.27 -2.60
N TYR A 55 11.69 9.04 -2.11
CA TYR A 55 12.87 8.18 -2.25
C TYR A 55 13.30 7.99 -3.71
N TYR A 56 12.35 7.65 -4.60
CA TYR A 56 12.68 7.44 -6.01
C TYR A 56 12.97 8.72 -6.77
N LEU A 57 12.41 9.87 -6.37
CA LEU A 57 12.86 11.18 -6.88
C LEU A 57 14.35 11.41 -6.60
N GLY A 58 14.79 11.11 -5.39
CA GLY A 58 16.22 11.20 -5.05
C GLY A 58 17.07 10.13 -5.72
N LYS A 59 16.68 8.86 -5.59
CA LYS A 59 17.47 7.72 -6.08
C LYS A 59 17.65 7.71 -7.59
N ASN A 60 16.55 7.96 -8.34
CA ASN A 60 16.53 7.78 -9.80
C ASN A 60 16.80 9.08 -10.57
N PHE A 61 16.49 10.25 -9.98
CA PHE A 61 16.50 11.54 -10.69
C PHE A 61 17.37 12.59 -10.02
N GLY A 62 17.98 12.30 -8.85
CA GLY A 62 18.81 13.27 -8.12
C GLY A 62 18.04 14.44 -7.53
N ILE A 63 16.71 14.39 -7.49
CA ILE A 63 15.86 15.45 -6.94
C ILE A 63 15.75 15.25 -5.44
N THR A 64 16.52 16.03 -4.66
CA THR A 64 16.60 15.87 -3.19
C THR A 64 16.09 17.06 -2.41
N ASN A 65 15.87 18.23 -3.05
CA ASN A 65 15.22 19.38 -2.39
C ASN A 65 13.69 19.15 -2.31
N VAL A 66 13.31 18.14 -1.52
CA VAL A 66 11.94 17.63 -1.39
C VAL A 66 11.44 17.80 0.04
N ALA A 67 10.21 18.27 0.22
CA ALA A 67 9.48 18.17 1.48
C ALA A 67 8.33 17.16 1.36
N VAL A 68 8.23 16.27 2.32
CA VAL A 68 7.06 15.41 2.53
C VAL A 68 6.30 15.93 3.74
N ILE A 69 5.06 16.39 3.55
CA ILE A 69 4.26 17.06 4.58
C ILE A 69 3.20 16.09 5.10
N GLU A 70 3.09 15.94 6.41
CA GLU A 70 2.17 15.02 7.07
C GLU A 70 1.43 15.71 8.23
N LYS A 71 0.09 15.70 8.18
CA LYS A 71 -0.73 16.30 9.24
C LYS A 71 -0.60 15.61 10.59
N GLY A 72 -0.41 14.30 10.58
CA GLY A 72 -0.24 13.48 11.78
C GLY A 72 1.23 13.09 11.98
N TRP A 73 1.44 11.81 12.00
CA TRP A 73 2.77 11.19 12.08
C TRP A 73 3.02 10.27 10.88
N LEU A 74 4.25 10.08 10.57
CA LEU A 74 4.74 9.25 9.49
C LEU A 74 4.09 7.86 9.50
N GLY A 75 3.50 7.46 8.37
CA GLY A 75 2.81 6.18 8.23
C GLY A 75 1.49 6.07 9.01
N GLY A 76 1.05 7.11 9.71
CA GLY A 76 -0.12 7.11 10.59
C GLY A 76 -1.48 6.99 9.90
N GLY A 77 -1.53 7.10 8.56
CA GLY A 77 -2.72 6.87 7.75
C GLY A 77 -2.96 5.38 7.44
N ASN A 78 -3.42 5.08 6.23
CA ASN A 78 -3.70 3.70 5.79
C ASN A 78 -2.47 2.79 5.83
N THR A 79 -1.26 3.34 5.67
CA THR A 79 -0.03 2.55 5.77
C THR A 79 0.08 1.82 7.10
N GLY A 80 -0.21 2.49 8.21
CA GLY A 80 -0.19 1.87 9.54
C GLY A 80 -1.45 1.05 9.90
N ARG A 81 -2.41 0.92 8.98
CA ARG A 81 -3.70 0.25 9.19
C ARG A 81 -3.96 -0.91 8.23
N ASN A 82 -3.05 -1.16 7.30
CA ASN A 82 -3.21 -2.24 6.33
C ASN A 82 -2.85 -3.62 6.93
N THR A 83 -3.22 -4.66 6.20
CA THR A 83 -3.02 -6.06 6.59
C THR A 83 -1.84 -6.72 5.87
N THR A 84 -1.01 -5.92 5.22
CA THR A 84 0.34 -6.25 4.73
C THR A 84 0.46 -7.26 3.60
N ILE A 85 -0.61 -7.63 2.92
CA ILE A 85 -0.60 -8.61 1.83
C ILE A 85 0.12 -8.03 0.60
N ILE A 86 1.05 -8.79 0.02
CA ILE A 86 1.80 -8.46 -1.18
C ILE A 86 1.55 -9.53 -2.24
N ARG A 87 0.99 -9.12 -3.39
CA ARG A 87 0.74 -9.97 -4.55
C ARG A 87 0.71 -9.14 -5.83
N SER A 88 0.88 -9.78 -6.99
CA SER A 88 0.87 -9.14 -8.31
C SER A 88 -0.01 -9.84 -9.34
N ASN A 89 -0.77 -10.84 -8.94
CA ASN A 89 -1.64 -11.64 -9.80
C ASN A 89 -2.94 -10.91 -10.16
N TYR A 90 -2.80 -9.80 -10.89
CA TYR A 90 -3.91 -9.01 -11.44
C TYR A 90 -4.22 -9.43 -12.87
N LEU A 91 -5.46 -9.22 -13.32
CA LEU A 91 -5.92 -9.67 -14.64
C LEU A 91 -5.48 -8.74 -15.75
N GLN A 92 -5.61 -7.44 -15.53
CA GLN A 92 -5.35 -6.42 -16.56
C GLN A 92 -3.84 -6.11 -16.67
N ASP A 93 -3.33 -5.95 -17.88
CA ASP A 93 -1.91 -5.72 -18.16
C ASP A 93 -1.31 -4.53 -17.39
N PRO A 94 -1.94 -3.34 -17.34
CA PRO A 94 -1.39 -2.22 -16.59
C PRO A 94 -1.25 -2.52 -15.09
N SER A 95 -2.27 -3.17 -14.52
CA SER A 95 -2.25 -3.54 -13.11
C SER A 95 -1.21 -4.63 -12.83
N ALA A 96 -1.16 -5.68 -13.65
CA ALA A 96 -0.14 -6.72 -13.52
C ALA A 96 1.27 -6.11 -13.59
N ALA A 97 1.53 -5.18 -14.51
CA ALA A 97 2.83 -4.52 -14.68
C ALA A 97 3.24 -3.72 -13.42
N ILE A 98 2.37 -2.86 -12.89
CA ILE A 98 2.71 -2.03 -11.72
C ILE A 98 2.86 -2.86 -10.43
N TYR A 99 1.99 -3.86 -10.23
CA TYR A 99 2.06 -4.72 -9.06
C TYR A 99 3.22 -5.72 -9.12
N GLU A 100 3.58 -6.25 -10.32
CA GLU A 100 4.77 -7.10 -10.48
C GLU A 100 6.05 -6.29 -10.30
N LYS A 101 6.11 -5.07 -10.82
CA LYS A 101 7.19 -4.13 -10.51
C LYS A 101 7.31 -3.89 -9.01
N ALA A 102 6.20 -3.64 -8.34
CA ALA A 102 6.17 -3.43 -6.90
C ALA A 102 6.66 -4.66 -6.12
N ARG A 103 6.16 -5.85 -6.47
CA ARG A 103 6.56 -7.10 -5.84
C ARG A 103 8.08 -7.36 -6.00
N SER A 104 8.61 -7.16 -7.20
CA SER A 104 10.05 -7.31 -7.45
C SER A 104 10.90 -6.34 -6.62
N LEU A 105 10.41 -5.11 -6.42
CA LEU A 105 11.07 -4.12 -5.56
C LEU A 105 11.00 -4.49 -4.07
N TYR A 106 9.94 -5.17 -3.61
CA TYR A 106 9.89 -5.69 -2.24
C TYR A 106 10.97 -6.73 -1.96
N GLU A 107 11.34 -7.55 -2.95
CA GLU A 107 12.38 -8.58 -2.80
C GLU A 107 13.76 -7.99 -2.48
N THR A 108 14.07 -6.82 -3.02
CA THR A 108 15.38 -6.15 -2.80
C THR A 108 15.31 -5.02 -1.78
N MET A 109 14.12 -4.62 -1.34
CA MET A 109 13.89 -3.41 -0.55
C MET A 109 14.73 -3.35 0.73
N SER A 110 14.86 -4.46 1.46
CA SER A 110 15.66 -4.48 2.69
C SER A 110 17.13 -4.17 2.44
N GLN A 111 17.66 -4.58 1.30
CA GLN A 111 19.04 -4.29 0.87
C GLN A 111 19.16 -2.86 0.36
N ASP A 112 18.23 -2.43 -0.49
CA ASP A 112 18.20 -1.11 -1.09
C ASP A 112 18.08 0.01 -0.05
N LEU A 113 17.25 -0.19 0.96
CA LEU A 113 17.04 0.77 2.06
C LEU A 113 18.02 0.56 3.21
N ASN A 114 18.84 -0.50 3.19
CA ASN A 114 19.61 -0.96 4.35
C ASN A 114 18.75 -0.99 5.64
N TYR A 115 17.52 -1.49 5.52
CA TYR A 115 16.52 -1.52 6.56
C TYR A 115 15.62 -2.74 6.38
N ASN A 116 15.56 -3.63 7.36
CA ASN A 116 14.78 -4.86 7.24
C ASN A 116 13.27 -4.56 7.25
N VAL A 117 12.64 -4.68 6.10
CA VAL A 117 11.18 -4.52 5.94
C VAL A 117 10.40 -5.80 6.25
N MET A 118 11.11 -6.87 6.61
CA MET A 118 10.55 -8.18 6.96
C MET A 118 9.62 -8.72 5.86
N PHE A 119 10.04 -8.58 4.59
CA PHE A 119 9.32 -9.20 3.49
C PHE A 119 9.46 -10.72 3.58
N SER A 120 8.32 -11.40 3.66
CA SER A 120 8.20 -12.85 3.78
C SER A 120 7.41 -13.38 2.58
N PRO A 121 8.08 -13.97 1.57
CA PRO A 121 7.44 -14.55 0.40
C PRO A 121 6.88 -15.95 0.72
N ARG A 122 5.82 -15.99 1.50
CA ARG A 122 5.19 -17.24 1.98
C ARG A 122 4.02 -17.72 1.13
N GLY A 123 3.74 -17.01 0.03
CA GLY A 123 2.65 -17.30 -0.88
C GLY A 123 1.33 -16.62 -0.53
N VAL A 124 0.55 -16.34 -1.57
CA VAL A 124 -0.82 -15.81 -1.47
C VAL A 124 -1.75 -16.73 -2.27
N MET A 125 -2.83 -17.14 -1.65
CA MET A 125 -3.85 -18.02 -2.23
C MET A 125 -5.20 -17.30 -2.22
N MET A 126 -5.85 -17.23 -3.39
CA MET A 126 -7.21 -16.72 -3.53
C MET A 126 -8.13 -17.92 -3.77
N LEU A 127 -9.00 -18.24 -2.80
CA LEU A 127 -9.86 -19.41 -2.84
C LEU A 127 -10.95 -19.26 -3.91
N ALA A 128 -11.13 -20.28 -4.74
CA ALA A 128 -12.27 -20.43 -5.60
C ALA A 128 -13.33 -21.29 -4.90
N GLN A 129 -14.45 -20.68 -4.54
CA GLN A 129 -15.57 -21.30 -3.81
C GLN A 129 -16.82 -21.40 -4.69
N THR A 130 -16.75 -20.87 -5.91
CA THR A 130 -17.78 -20.96 -6.93
C THR A 130 -17.18 -21.37 -8.28
N HIS A 131 -17.98 -21.98 -9.16
CA HIS A 131 -17.54 -22.29 -10.53
C HIS A 131 -17.22 -21.03 -11.35
N HIS A 132 -17.81 -19.88 -11.01
CA HIS A 132 -17.46 -18.58 -11.62
C HIS A 132 -16.02 -18.20 -11.26
N GLU A 133 -15.65 -18.29 -9.99
CA GLU A 133 -14.28 -18.01 -9.54
C GLU A 133 -13.27 -19.00 -10.11
N VAL A 134 -13.60 -20.29 -10.23
CA VAL A 134 -12.73 -21.27 -10.89
C VAL A 134 -12.37 -20.82 -12.30
N ARG A 135 -13.38 -20.47 -13.11
CA ARG A 135 -13.15 -19.99 -14.50
C ARG A 135 -12.37 -18.67 -14.52
N GLY A 136 -12.74 -17.74 -13.64
CA GLY A 136 -12.07 -16.43 -13.51
C GLY A 136 -10.61 -16.57 -13.14
N TYR A 137 -10.29 -17.41 -12.17
CA TYR A 137 -8.91 -17.63 -11.71
C TYR A 137 -8.05 -18.42 -12.68
N GLN A 138 -8.63 -19.39 -13.39
CA GLN A 138 -7.94 -20.06 -14.50
C GLN A 138 -7.60 -19.06 -15.61
N ARG A 139 -8.54 -18.19 -15.99
CA ARG A 139 -8.29 -17.10 -16.95
C ARG A 139 -7.17 -16.16 -16.45
N THR A 140 -7.21 -15.77 -15.17
CA THR A 140 -6.18 -14.92 -14.57
C THR A 140 -4.82 -15.60 -14.59
N ALA A 141 -4.72 -16.90 -14.27
CA ALA A 141 -3.49 -17.66 -14.32
C ALA A 141 -2.89 -17.68 -15.74
N HIS A 142 -3.74 -17.87 -16.76
CA HIS A 142 -3.30 -17.84 -18.18
C HIS A 142 -2.84 -16.45 -18.59
N ALA A 143 -3.58 -15.37 -18.25
CA ALA A 143 -3.18 -14.00 -18.52
C ALA A 143 -1.83 -13.67 -17.84
N ASN A 144 -1.70 -14.02 -16.56
CA ASN A 144 -0.47 -13.82 -15.81
C ASN A 144 0.73 -14.55 -16.42
N SER A 145 0.54 -15.72 -17.00
CA SER A 145 1.61 -16.43 -17.73
C SER A 145 2.14 -15.60 -18.91
N LEU A 146 1.25 -14.94 -19.66
CA LEU A 146 1.63 -14.04 -20.76
C LEU A 146 2.28 -12.75 -20.26
N GLN A 147 1.88 -12.26 -19.08
CA GLN A 147 2.41 -11.06 -18.43
C GLN A 147 3.73 -11.31 -17.69
N GLY A 148 4.26 -12.53 -17.66
CA GLY A 148 5.46 -12.90 -16.91
C GLY A 148 5.26 -13.01 -15.38
N VAL A 149 4.01 -12.99 -14.91
CA VAL A 149 3.65 -13.16 -13.50
C VAL A 149 3.45 -14.65 -13.22
N LYS A 150 4.25 -15.20 -12.29
CA LYS A 150 4.18 -16.63 -11.95
C LYS A 150 2.99 -16.89 -11.01
N THR A 151 1.91 -17.38 -11.60
CA THR A 151 0.66 -17.71 -10.90
C THR A 151 0.10 -19.00 -11.50
N GLU A 152 -0.51 -19.85 -10.69
CA GLU A 152 -1.13 -21.10 -11.11
C GLU A 152 -2.47 -21.31 -10.41
N PHE A 153 -3.36 -22.08 -11.06
CA PHE A 153 -4.58 -22.57 -10.43
C PHE A 153 -4.31 -23.95 -9.83
N ILE A 154 -4.45 -24.07 -8.51
CA ILE A 154 -4.17 -25.29 -7.76
C ILE A 154 -5.44 -26.02 -7.31
N SER A 155 -5.33 -27.35 -7.15
CA SER A 155 -6.43 -28.21 -6.71
C SER A 155 -6.77 -28.03 -5.23
N PRO A 156 -7.98 -28.47 -4.77
CA PRO A 156 -8.34 -28.48 -3.36
C PRO A 156 -7.36 -29.27 -2.48
N ALA A 157 -6.85 -30.38 -2.98
CA ALA A 157 -5.85 -31.19 -2.26
C ALA A 157 -4.57 -30.39 -2.00
N ARG A 158 -4.09 -29.63 -3.00
CA ARG A 158 -2.93 -28.76 -2.86
C ARG A 158 -3.20 -27.58 -1.92
N VAL A 159 -4.42 -27.02 -1.95
CA VAL A 159 -4.84 -25.99 -0.98
C VAL A 159 -4.75 -26.53 0.45
N LYS A 160 -5.26 -27.74 0.70
CA LYS A 160 -5.22 -28.39 2.02
C LYS A 160 -3.81 -28.69 2.49
N GLU A 161 -2.93 -29.11 1.58
CA GLU A 161 -1.51 -29.34 1.87
C GLU A 161 -0.81 -28.05 2.30
N LEU A 162 -1.03 -26.92 1.59
CA LEU A 162 -0.44 -25.62 1.88
C LEU A 162 -1.02 -24.96 3.13
N CYS A 163 -2.27 -25.26 3.47
CA CYS A 163 -2.95 -24.69 4.64
C CYS A 163 -3.74 -25.77 5.40
N PRO A 164 -3.06 -26.61 6.20
CA PRO A 164 -3.69 -27.78 6.86
C PRO A 164 -4.82 -27.43 7.84
N ILE A 165 -4.84 -26.23 8.40
CA ILE A 165 -5.88 -25.77 9.32
C ILE A 165 -7.21 -25.41 8.64
N MET A 166 -7.20 -25.32 7.28
CA MET A 166 -8.38 -24.95 6.51
C MET A 166 -9.38 -26.10 6.42
N ASN A 167 -10.65 -25.81 6.60
CA ASN A 167 -11.75 -26.69 6.20
C ASN A 167 -12.08 -26.41 4.72
N ILE A 168 -11.86 -27.40 3.86
CA ILE A 168 -12.11 -27.29 2.41
C ILE A 168 -13.48 -27.84 1.99
N ASP A 169 -14.16 -28.56 2.89
CA ASP A 169 -15.41 -29.27 2.64
C ASP A 169 -16.63 -28.56 3.27
N GLY A 170 -16.58 -27.23 3.38
CA GLY A 170 -17.67 -26.44 3.93
C GLY A 170 -18.98 -26.63 3.15
N PRO A 171 -20.13 -26.83 3.82
CA PRO A 171 -21.38 -27.14 3.13
C PRO A 171 -21.92 -25.97 2.29
N ARG A 172 -21.59 -24.73 2.65
CA ARG A 172 -22.01 -23.53 1.92
C ARG A 172 -20.99 -23.06 0.91
N TYR A 173 -19.72 -23.15 1.26
CA TYR A 173 -18.61 -22.57 0.49
C TYR A 173 -17.46 -23.59 0.37
N PRO A 174 -17.65 -24.73 -0.32
CA PRO A 174 -16.59 -25.70 -0.53
C PRO A 174 -15.45 -25.06 -1.34
N VAL A 175 -14.23 -25.44 -1.04
CA VAL A 175 -13.05 -24.95 -1.78
C VAL A 175 -12.88 -25.81 -3.04
N LEU A 176 -13.10 -25.22 -4.22
CA LEU A 176 -12.99 -25.87 -5.53
C LEU A 176 -11.56 -25.76 -6.13
N GLY A 177 -10.68 -25.02 -5.48
CA GLY A 177 -9.31 -24.75 -5.88
C GLY A 177 -8.89 -23.37 -5.42
N ALA A 178 -7.73 -22.90 -5.88
CA ALA A 178 -7.27 -21.54 -5.60
C ALA A 178 -6.35 -21.01 -6.70
N LEU A 179 -6.34 -19.69 -6.87
CA LEU A 179 -5.30 -18.98 -7.59
C LEU A 179 -4.12 -18.79 -6.64
N TRP A 180 -2.99 -19.40 -6.97
CA TRP A 180 -1.80 -19.44 -6.12
C TRP A 180 -0.64 -18.64 -6.70
N GLN A 181 -0.07 -17.76 -5.89
CA GLN A 181 1.15 -17.04 -6.21
C GLN A 181 2.21 -17.27 -5.13
N ALA A 182 3.16 -18.16 -5.40
CA ALA A 182 4.19 -18.57 -4.44
C ALA A 182 5.12 -17.41 -4.02
N ARG A 183 5.38 -16.45 -4.92
CA ARG A 183 6.23 -15.27 -4.64
C ARG A 183 5.48 -14.12 -3.96
N GLY A 184 4.19 -14.23 -3.73
CA GLY A 184 3.42 -13.33 -2.87
C GLY A 184 3.73 -13.56 -1.40
N GLY A 185 3.22 -12.69 -0.54
CA GLY A 185 3.45 -12.83 0.90
C GLY A 185 3.05 -11.61 1.71
N SER A 186 3.85 -11.26 2.69
CA SER A 186 3.62 -10.10 3.56
C SER A 186 4.91 -9.37 3.90
N ALA A 187 4.79 -8.08 4.32
CA ALA A 187 5.90 -7.29 4.85
C ALA A 187 5.39 -6.40 5.99
N ARG A 188 6.27 -5.96 6.88
CA ARG A 188 5.87 -5.05 7.95
C ARG A 188 5.63 -3.64 7.41
N HIS A 189 4.40 -3.18 7.56
CA HIS A 189 3.97 -1.88 7.03
C HIS A 189 4.70 -0.69 7.66
N ASP A 190 4.93 -0.72 8.97
CA ASP A 190 5.71 0.29 9.69
C ASP A 190 7.17 0.29 9.22
N ALA A 191 7.80 -0.87 9.09
CA ALA A 191 9.18 -1.01 8.64
C ALA A 191 9.36 -0.50 7.19
N VAL A 192 8.38 -0.71 6.31
CA VAL A 192 8.38 -0.15 4.94
C VAL A 192 8.40 1.37 4.98
N ALA A 193 7.48 1.99 5.74
CA ALA A 193 7.42 3.44 5.88
C ALA A 193 8.69 4.00 6.52
N TRP A 194 9.18 3.40 7.58
CA TRP A 194 10.37 3.84 8.31
C TRP A 194 11.64 3.68 7.47
N GLY A 195 11.76 2.61 6.70
CA GLY A 195 12.88 2.40 5.79
C GLY A 195 12.97 3.50 4.73
N TYR A 196 11.86 3.82 4.08
CA TYR A 196 11.80 4.93 3.13
C TYR A 196 12.07 6.29 3.80
N ALA A 197 11.47 6.56 4.96
CA ALA A 197 11.67 7.80 5.68
C ALA A 197 13.14 8.02 6.06
N ARG A 198 13.81 6.98 6.53
CA ARG A 198 15.23 7.03 6.83
C ARG A 198 16.06 7.32 5.58
N ALA A 199 15.80 6.60 4.49
CA ALA A 199 16.52 6.80 3.24
C ALA A 199 16.32 8.21 2.66
N CYS A 200 15.09 8.76 2.75
CA CYS A 200 14.82 10.15 2.37
C CYS A 200 15.60 11.14 3.23
N THR A 201 15.64 10.93 4.55
CA THR A 201 16.41 11.77 5.49
C THR A 201 17.91 11.70 5.19
N ASP A 202 18.44 10.52 4.89
CA ASP A 202 19.86 10.33 4.53
C ASP A 202 20.23 11.05 3.20
N MET A 203 19.27 11.28 2.32
CA MET A 203 19.41 12.06 1.10
C MET A 203 19.20 13.58 1.33
N GLY A 204 18.94 14.03 2.56
CA GLY A 204 18.74 15.43 2.91
C GLY A 204 17.33 15.97 2.65
N MET A 205 16.35 15.08 2.40
CA MET A 205 14.95 15.46 2.26
C MET A 205 14.31 15.75 3.62
N HIS A 206 13.30 16.61 3.63
CA HIS A 206 12.60 17.01 4.84
C HIS A 206 11.27 16.27 4.98
N ILE A 207 11.04 15.65 6.13
CA ILE A 207 9.75 15.05 6.49
C ILE A 207 9.15 15.89 7.61
N LEU A 208 8.09 16.63 7.28
CA LEU A 208 7.46 17.61 8.16
C LEU A 208 6.20 17.01 8.78
N GLN A 209 6.36 16.33 9.91
CA GLN A 209 5.24 15.74 10.65
C GLN A 209 4.48 16.81 11.45
N LYS A 210 3.22 16.51 11.81
CA LYS A 210 2.31 17.45 12.52
C LYS A 210 2.21 18.79 11.83
N THR A 211 2.18 18.76 10.50
CA THR A 211 2.08 19.92 9.64
C THR A 211 0.93 19.67 8.66
N GLU A 212 -0.20 20.27 8.90
CA GLU A 212 -1.39 20.12 8.08
C GLU A 212 -1.36 21.13 6.93
N VAL A 213 -1.64 20.65 5.71
CA VAL A 213 -1.87 21.52 4.56
C VAL A 213 -3.32 22.01 4.65
N THR A 214 -3.51 23.31 4.71
CA THR A 214 -4.80 24.00 4.87
C THR A 214 -5.25 24.73 3.61
N GLY A 215 -4.36 24.87 2.60
CA GLY A 215 -4.67 25.51 1.32
C GLY A 215 -3.57 25.27 0.30
N ILE A 216 -3.90 25.51 -0.98
CA ILE A 216 -3.00 25.40 -2.12
C ILE A 216 -2.97 26.75 -2.84
N THR A 217 -1.81 27.38 -2.92
CA THR A 217 -1.63 28.67 -3.60
C THR A 217 -1.31 28.47 -5.07
N GLN A 218 -1.91 29.31 -5.92
CA GLN A 218 -1.86 29.17 -7.37
C GLN A 218 -1.65 30.50 -8.06
N SER A 219 -0.98 30.50 -9.20
CA SER A 219 -0.85 31.64 -10.11
C SER A 219 -0.77 31.12 -11.55
N ALA A 220 -1.50 31.75 -12.46
CA ALA A 220 -1.52 31.47 -13.89
C ALA A 220 -1.68 29.94 -14.20
N GLY A 221 -2.58 29.24 -13.49
CA GLY A 221 -2.86 27.82 -13.70
C GLY A 221 -1.82 26.83 -13.15
N ASN A 222 -0.85 27.33 -12.38
CA ASN A 222 0.16 26.51 -11.73
C ASN A 222 0.10 26.68 -10.21
N VAL A 223 0.46 25.65 -9.48
CA VAL A 223 0.68 25.73 -8.03
C VAL A 223 1.98 26.48 -7.75
N THR A 224 1.95 27.39 -6.80
CA THR A 224 3.11 28.16 -6.33
C THR A 224 3.58 27.73 -4.95
N GLY A 225 2.70 27.06 -4.18
CA GLY A 225 3.02 26.58 -2.84
C GLY A 225 1.81 26.02 -2.12
N VAL A 226 1.99 25.75 -0.85
CA VAL A 226 0.95 25.26 0.06
C VAL A 226 0.92 26.10 1.33
N GLU A 227 -0.27 26.40 1.81
CA GLU A 227 -0.49 26.94 3.15
C GLU A 227 -0.53 25.78 4.14
N THR A 228 0.15 25.92 5.24
CA THR A 228 0.21 24.90 6.27
C THR A 228 -0.05 25.47 7.67
N SER A 229 -0.34 24.60 8.62
CA SER A 229 -0.45 24.96 10.04
C SER A 229 0.85 25.58 10.63
N ARG A 230 1.96 25.56 9.87
CA ARG A 230 3.26 26.13 10.25
C ARG A 230 3.74 27.23 9.30
N GLY A 231 2.83 27.77 8.49
CA GLY A 231 3.11 28.84 7.54
C GLY A 231 3.19 28.34 6.09
N HIS A 232 3.46 29.28 5.19
CA HIS A 232 3.53 29.05 3.76
C HIS A 232 4.83 28.34 3.34
N ILE A 233 4.73 27.39 2.43
CA ILE A 233 5.86 26.68 1.81
C ILE A 233 5.71 26.75 0.29
N ALA A 234 6.64 27.44 -0.38
CA ALA A 234 6.66 27.51 -1.84
C ALA A 234 7.17 26.22 -2.46
N CYS A 235 6.67 25.87 -3.67
CA CYS A 235 7.17 24.72 -4.43
C CYS A 235 7.07 24.92 -5.94
N LYS A 236 7.97 24.23 -6.68
CA LYS A 236 7.93 24.19 -8.14
C LYS A 236 7.00 23.08 -8.66
N LYS A 237 6.87 21.99 -7.94
CA LYS A 237 5.97 20.86 -8.25
C LYS A 237 5.28 20.37 -6.99
N LEU A 238 4.02 19.96 -7.12
CA LEU A 238 3.23 19.43 -6.03
C LEU A 238 2.76 18.01 -6.34
N GLY A 239 3.01 17.06 -5.41
CA GLY A 239 2.44 15.71 -5.42
C GLY A 239 1.40 15.55 -4.32
N MET A 240 0.19 15.15 -4.68
CA MET A 240 -0.89 14.85 -3.74
C MET A 240 -1.00 13.33 -3.54
N VAL A 241 -0.68 12.83 -2.32
CA VAL A 241 -0.55 11.38 -2.02
C VAL A 241 -1.19 11.07 -0.67
N VAL A 242 -2.48 11.33 -0.55
CA VAL A 242 -3.21 11.35 0.74
C VAL A 242 -4.32 10.31 0.85
N ALA A 243 -4.35 9.33 -0.05
CA ALA A 243 -5.31 8.20 -0.05
C ALA A 243 -6.76 8.69 0.15
N GLY A 244 -7.52 8.14 1.09
CA GLY A 244 -8.91 8.49 1.34
C GLY A 244 -9.20 9.98 1.60
N HIS A 245 -8.20 10.83 1.77
CA HIS A 245 -8.36 12.28 1.85
C HIS A 245 -8.09 13.00 0.52
N ALA A 246 -7.91 12.26 -0.59
CA ALA A 246 -7.53 12.84 -1.88
C ALA A 246 -8.56 13.85 -2.40
N SER A 247 -9.86 13.57 -2.24
CA SER A 247 -10.94 14.52 -2.62
C SER A 247 -10.86 15.83 -1.83
N VAL A 248 -10.48 15.79 -0.55
CA VAL A 248 -10.34 17.00 0.28
C VAL A 248 -9.23 17.89 -0.27
N VAL A 249 -8.07 17.31 -0.57
CA VAL A 249 -6.92 18.07 -1.10
C VAL A 249 -7.15 18.51 -2.54
N ALA A 250 -7.81 17.70 -3.37
CA ALA A 250 -8.21 18.08 -4.72
C ALA A 250 -9.16 19.30 -4.71
N ASN A 251 -10.13 19.33 -3.79
CA ASN A 251 -11.02 20.49 -3.62
C ASN A 251 -10.25 21.76 -3.22
N MET A 252 -9.22 21.65 -2.36
CA MET A 252 -8.34 22.80 -2.05
C MET A 252 -7.60 23.31 -3.30
N ALA A 253 -7.34 22.42 -4.26
CA ALA A 253 -6.71 22.74 -5.55
C ALA A 253 -7.72 23.16 -6.65
N GLY A 254 -9.03 23.17 -6.34
CA GLY A 254 -10.08 23.62 -7.24
C GLY A 254 -10.55 22.59 -8.28
N PHE A 255 -10.34 21.28 -8.05
CA PHE A 255 -10.88 20.23 -8.93
C PHE A 255 -11.44 19.06 -8.13
N GLN A 256 -12.23 18.21 -8.81
CA GLN A 256 -12.87 17.03 -8.22
C GLN A 256 -12.27 15.75 -8.76
N LEU A 257 -12.37 14.68 -7.96
CA LEU A 257 -11.91 13.33 -8.30
C LEU A 257 -13.10 12.35 -8.33
N PRO A 258 -13.09 11.39 -9.28
CA PRO A 258 -14.10 10.33 -9.34
C PRO A 258 -13.76 9.19 -8.36
N ILE A 259 -13.69 9.51 -7.09
CA ILE A 259 -13.38 8.55 -6.02
C ILE A 259 -14.36 8.66 -4.87
N GLU A 260 -14.57 7.53 -4.20
CA GLU A 260 -15.30 7.45 -2.94
C GLU A 260 -14.35 7.06 -1.82
N SER A 261 -14.59 7.58 -0.62
CA SER A 261 -13.81 7.28 0.58
C SER A 261 -14.65 6.47 1.53
N VAL A 262 -14.27 5.20 1.71
CA VAL A 262 -15.01 4.25 2.55
C VAL A 262 -14.10 3.62 3.61
N PRO A 263 -14.62 3.29 4.80
CA PRO A 263 -13.86 2.55 5.79
C PRO A 263 -13.64 1.10 5.34
N LEU A 264 -12.42 0.61 5.48
CA LEU A 264 -12.06 -0.80 5.36
C LEU A 264 -11.56 -1.27 6.72
N GLN A 265 -12.18 -2.32 7.26
CA GLN A 265 -11.91 -2.75 8.62
C GLN A 265 -11.09 -4.04 8.67
N ALA A 266 -10.27 -4.14 9.71
CA ALA A 266 -9.47 -5.32 9.99
C ALA A 266 -9.36 -5.55 11.50
N LEU A 267 -9.05 -6.78 11.86
CA LEU A 267 -8.87 -7.19 13.25
C LEU A 267 -7.63 -8.07 13.41
N VAL A 268 -7.14 -8.17 14.64
CA VAL A 268 -6.03 -9.02 14.99
C VAL A 268 -6.33 -9.77 16.28
N SER A 269 -5.98 -11.07 16.28
CA SER A 269 -6.14 -11.93 17.47
C SER A 269 -5.00 -11.75 18.46
N GLU A 270 -5.14 -12.36 19.64
CA GLU A 270 -4.00 -12.69 20.49
C GLU A 270 -3.00 -13.57 19.72
N PRO A 271 -1.68 -13.53 20.07
CA PRO A 271 -0.69 -14.40 19.45
C PRO A 271 -0.94 -15.86 19.82
N ILE A 272 -0.87 -16.72 18.81
CA ILE A 272 -0.95 -18.18 18.95
C ILE A 272 0.29 -18.83 18.34
N LYS A 273 0.48 -20.14 18.57
CA LYS A 273 1.57 -20.87 17.93
C LYS A 273 1.47 -20.80 16.40
N PRO A 274 2.59 -20.80 15.66
CA PRO A 274 2.58 -20.84 14.20
C PRO A 274 1.75 -22.02 13.69
N CYS A 275 0.78 -21.72 12.83
CA CYS A 275 -0.12 -22.73 12.25
C CYS A 275 -0.54 -22.40 10.80
N MET A 276 -0.12 -21.23 10.29
CA MET A 276 -0.51 -20.76 8.97
C MET A 276 0.66 -20.02 8.29
N ASP A 277 1.26 -20.66 7.32
CA ASP A 277 2.42 -20.09 6.60
C ASP A 277 2.04 -19.29 5.35
N VAL A 278 0.80 -19.37 4.90
CA VAL A 278 0.30 -18.72 3.68
C VAL A 278 -0.67 -17.60 4.00
N VAL A 279 -0.82 -16.66 3.07
CA VAL A 279 -1.91 -15.68 3.08
C VAL A 279 -3.10 -16.27 2.31
N VAL A 280 -4.28 -16.28 2.90
CA VAL A 280 -5.51 -16.78 2.27
C VAL A 280 -6.51 -15.66 2.11
N MET A 281 -7.07 -15.54 0.90
CA MET A 281 -8.14 -14.62 0.55
C MET A 281 -9.34 -15.42 0.03
N ALA A 282 -10.54 -15.13 0.51
CA ALA A 282 -11.79 -15.77 0.13
C ALA A 282 -12.80 -14.69 -0.31
N ASN A 283 -12.86 -14.43 -1.61
CA ASN A 283 -13.66 -13.33 -2.15
C ASN A 283 -15.16 -13.57 -1.99
N THR A 284 -15.64 -14.80 -2.20
CA THR A 284 -17.06 -15.18 -2.03
C THR A 284 -17.60 -14.83 -0.64
N VAL A 285 -16.77 -14.93 0.39
CA VAL A 285 -17.18 -14.65 1.78
C VAL A 285 -16.62 -13.32 2.29
N HIS A 286 -16.00 -12.51 1.42
CA HIS A 286 -15.43 -11.21 1.74
C HIS A 286 -14.47 -11.24 2.93
N GLY A 287 -13.62 -12.27 3.01
CA GLY A 287 -12.69 -12.46 4.12
C GLY A 287 -11.27 -12.82 3.66
N TYR A 288 -10.29 -12.43 4.44
CA TYR A 288 -8.92 -12.88 4.26
C TYR A 288 -8.24 -13.06 5.63
N MET A 289 -7.26 -13.95 5.65
CA MET A 289 -6.52 -14.25 6.88
C MET A 289 -5.05 -14.55 6.57
N SER A 290 -4.19 -14.11 7.48
CA SER A 290 -2.77 -14.47 7.51
C SER A 290 -2.29 -14.53 8.95
N GLN A 291 -1.19 -15.22 9.22
CA GLN A 291 -0.56 -15.19 10.53
C GLN A 291 0.69 -14.30 10.50
N SER A 292 0.82 -13.41 11.47
CA SER A 292 1.99 -12.56 11.63
C SER A 292 3.19 -13.34 12.17
N ASP A 293 4.41 -12.83 12.01
CA ASP A 293 5.61 -13.45 12.57
C ASP A 293 5.64 -13.46 14.11
N LYS A 294 4.76 -12.71 14.76
CA LYS A 294 4.56 -12.73 16.22
C LYS A 294 3.49 -13.73 16.67
N GLY A 295 2.77 -14.34 15.73
CA GLY A 295 1.74 -15.33 15.99
C GLY A 295 0.30 -14.83 15.92
N GLU A 296 0.06 -13.51 15.80
CA GLU A 296 -1.32 -13.00 15.70
C GLU A 296 -1.94 -13.39 14.35
N MET A 297 -3.21 -13.80 14.36
CA MET A 297 -4.01 -13.92 13.15
C MET A 297 -4.49 -12.53 12.74
N VAL A 298 -4.07 -12.08 11.57
CA VAL A 298 -4.50 -10.83 10.93
C VAL A 298 -5.65 -11.16 10.01
N ILE A 299 -6.81 -10.60 10.30
CA ILE A 299 -8.07 -10.91 9.63
C ILE A 299 -8.66 -9.61 9.09
N GLY A 300 -9.18 -9.64 7.89
CA GLY A 300 -9.89 -8.51 7.31
C GLY A 300 -11.10 -8.97 6.50
N GLY A 301 -11.97 -8.05 6.25
CA GLY A 301 -13.23 -8.27 5.56
C GLY A 301 -13.61 -7.12 4.65
N GLY A 302 -14.88 -6.98 4.35
CA GLY A 302 -15.46 -5.99 3.46
C GLY A 302 -15.30 -4.54 3.93
N THR A 303 -15.74 -3.62 3.09
CA THR A 303 -15.83 -2.19 3.39
C THR A 303 -17.20 -1.85 3.97
N ASP A 304 -17.28 -0.74 4.72
CA ASP A 304 -18.58 -0.14 5.03
C ASP A 304 -19.30 0.26 3.73
N ALA A 305 -20.64 0.11 3.71
CA ALA A 305 -21.46 0.41 2.54
C ALA A 305 -21.75 1.91 2.36
N TYR A 306 -21.04 2.79 3.08
CA TYR A 306 -21.27 4.24 3.05
C TYR A 306 -19.94 5.01 3.15
N ASN A 307 -19.94 6.22 2.59
CA ASN A 307 -18.80 7.11 2.66
C ASN A 307 -18.59 7.64 4.07
N ALA A 308 -17.38 7.44 4.62
CA ALA A 308 -17.02 7.96 5.93
C ALA A 308 -15.49 8.07 6.09
N TYR A 309 -15.10 8.91 7.06
CA TYR A 309 -13.71 9.08 7.47
C TYR A 309 -13.41 8.43 8.84
N THR A 310 -14.23 7.48 9.26
CA THR A 310 -13.99 6.75 10.50
C THR A 310 -12.80 5.81 10.39
N GLN A 311 -12.01 5.72 11.46
CA GLN A 311 -10.87 4.83 11.56
C GLN A 311 -11.04 3.83 12.72
N ARG A 312 -12.25 3.71 13.22
CA ARG A 312 -12.62 2.75 14.27
C ARG A 312 -13.32 1.55 13.67
N GLY A 313 -13.12 0.39 14.28
CA GLY A 313 -13.90 -0.80 13.97
C GLY A 313 -15.34 -0.67 14.47
N SER A 314 -16.27 -1.37 13.82
CA SER A 314 -17.67 -1.49 14.22
C SER A 314 -17.98 -2.94 14.61
N PHE A 315 -18.90 -3.12 15.55
CA PHE A 315 -19.28 -4.48 15.99
C PHE A 315 -19.94 -5.28 14.86
N HIS A 316 -20.70 -4.63 14.01
CA HIS A 316 -21.34 -5.25 12.84
C HIS A 316 -20.31 -5.88 11.90
N HIS A 317 -19.28 -5.13 11.48
CA HIS A 317 -18.22 -5.65 10.62
C HIS A 317 -17.37 -6.74 11.29
N LEU A 318 -17.17 -6.64 12.60
CA LEU A 318 -16.50 -7.69 13.35
C LEU A 318 -17.28 -9.00 13.22
N GLU A 319 -18.59 -8.95 13.49
CA GLU A 319 -19.47 -10.13 13.42
C GLU A 319 -19.51 -10.72 12.01
N GLU A 320 -19.70 -9.89 10.98
CA GLU A 320 -19.71 -10.34 9.58
C GLU A 320 -18.39 -10.99 9.17
N THR A 321 -17.26 -10.37 9.48
CA THR A 321 -15.92 -10.88 9.13
C THR A 321 -15.64 -12.22 9.81
N VAL A 322 -15.97 -12.36 11.09
CA VAL A 322 -15.80 -13.62 11.83
C VAL A 322 -16.74 -14.70 11.27
N ARG A 323 -18.02 -14.36 11.04
CA ARG A 323 -19.00 -15.28 10.48
C ARG A 323 -18.61 -15.77 9.08
N ALA A 324 -18.00 -14.88 8.26
CA ALA A 324 -17.51 -15.21 6.93
C ALA A 324 -16.39 -16.27 6.95
N LEU A 325 -15.50 -16.20 7.93
CA LEU A 325 -14.32 -17.06 7.96
C LEU A 325 -14.46 -18.32 8.79
N ILE A 326 -15.46 -18.42 9.66
CA ILE A 326 -15.56 -19.52 10.64
C ILE A 326 -15.78 -20.89 9.97
N GLU A 327 -16.40 -20.94 8.80
CA GLU A 327 -16.60 -22.18 8.05
C GLU A 327 -15.29 -22.67 7.41
N THR A 328 -14.53 -21.74 6.82
CA THR A 328 -13.23 -22.05 6.21
C THR A 328 -12.13 -22.27 7.27
N PHE A 329 -12.21 -21.56 8.39
CA PHE A 329 -11.26 -21.63 9.50
C PHE A 329 -11.98 -21.81 10.84
N PRO A 330 -12.44 -23.03 11.20
CA PRO A 330 -13.21 -23.26 12.43
C PRO A 330 -12.51 -22.78 13.71
N MET A 331 -11.18 -22.71 13.72
CA MET A 331 -10.40 -22.21 14.83
C MET A 331 -10.68 -20.74 15.19
N VAL A 332 -11.16 -19.94 14.23
CA VAL A 332 -11.49 -18.52 14.43
C VAL A 332 -12.52 -18.35 15.56
N SER A 333 -13.41 -19.33 15.74
CA SER A 333 -14.42 -19.34 16.82
C SER A 333 -13.82 -19.31 18.24
N ARG A 334 -12.54 -19.66 18.40
CA ARG A 334 -11.85 -19.78 19.69
C ARG A 334 -10.78 -18.69 19.89
N LEU A 335 -10.52 -17.86 18.89
CA LEU A 335 -9.54 -16.79 18.98
C LEU A 335 -10.09 -15.63 19.83
N LYS A 336 -9.25 -15.09 20.67
CA LYS A 336 -9.55 -13.83 21.36
C LYS A 336 -9.08 -12.67 20.50
N MET A 337 -9.96 -11.72 20.26
CA MET A 337 -9.63 -10.50 19.53
C MET A 337 -8.82 -9.56 20.42
N LEU A 338 -7.67 -9.13 19.92
CA LEU A 338 -6.82 -8.17 20.59
C LEU A 338 -7.16 -6.73 20.17
N ARG A 339 -7.40 -6.50 18.88
CA ARG A 339 -7.66 -5.18 18.31
C ARG A 339 -8.53 -5.25 17.07
N HIS A 340 -9.37 -4.22 16.91
CA HIS A 340 -10.14 -3.95 15.71
C HIS A 340 -9.96 -2.48 15.31
N TRP A 341 -9.77 -2.21 14.01
CA TRP A 341 -9.54 -0.84 13.48
C TRP A 341 -10.05 -0.71 12.05
N GLY A 342 -10.14 0.55 11.56
CA GLY A 342 -10.46 0.86 10.18
C GLY A 342 -9.40 1.75 9.52
N GLY A 343 -9.23 1.61 8.21
CA GLY A 343 -8.53 2.53 7.33
C GLY A 343 -9.52 3.18 6.37
N ILE A 344 -9.21 4.37 5.86
CA ILE A 344 -10.05 5.07 4.88
C ILE A 344 -9.49 4.79 3.49
N VAL A 345 -10.11 3.89 2.75
CA VAL A 345 -9.71 3.56 1.39
C VAL A 345 -10.41 4.48 0.38
N ASP A 346 -9.69 4.81 -0.66
CA ASP A 346 -10.13 5.62 -1.79
C ASP A 346 -10.43 4.69 -2.98
N VAL A 347 -11.69 4.62 -3.38
CA VAL A 347 -12.18 3.67 -4.37
C VAL A 347 -12.60 4.40 -5.62
N THR A 348 -12.12 3.95 -6.77
CA THR A 348 -12.55 4.38 -8.11
C THR A 348 -13.62 3.45 -8.66
N GLY A 349 -14.42 3.92 -9.61
CA GLY A 349 -15.46 3.11 -10.23
C GLY A 349 -14.95 1.88 -10.98
N ASP A 350 -13.69 1.92 -11.47
CA ASP A 350 -13.04 0.80 -12.18
C ASP A 350 -12.06 -0.01 -11.31
N ARG A 351 -12.06 0.24 -9.98
CA ARG A 351 -11.20 -0.44 -8.99
C ARG A 351 -9.70 -0.34 -9.29
N SER A 352 -9.28 0.66 -10.07
CA SER A 352 -7.89 0.91 -10.46
C SER A 352 -7.42 2.29 -10.03
N PRO A 353 -6.13 2.46 -9.68
CA PRO A 353 -5.63 3.71 -9.11
C PRO A 353 -5.63 4.86 -10.12
N ILE A 354 -5.41 6.06 -9.61
CA ILE A 354 -5.14 7.27 -10.38
C ILE A 354 -3.70 7.69 -10.10
N LEU A 355 -2.84 7.63 -11.12
CA LEU A 355 -1.50 8.21 -11.14
C LEU A 355 -1.43 9.16 -12.33
N SER A 356 -1.59 10.46 -12.08
CA SER A 356 -1.88 11.42 -13.15
C SER A 356 -1.32 12.80 -12.89
N LYS A 357 -1.11 13.55 -13.97
CA LYS A 357 -1.16 15.00 -13.92
C LYS A 357 -2.58 15.43 -13.54
N THR A 358 -2.71 16.61 -12.96
CA THR A 358 -3.99 17.23 -12.65
C THR A 358 -4.29 18.36 -13.62
N PRO A 359 -5.47 18.99 -13.54
CA PRO A 359 -5.75 20.21 -14.31
C PRO A 359 -4.78 21.37 -14.07
N LEU A 360 -4.04 21.36 -12.96
CA LEU A 360 -3.01 22.35 -12.67
C LEU A 360 -1.65 21.90 -13.22
N GLY A 361 -0.97 22.79 -13.94
CA GLY A 361 0.17 22.45 -14.81
C GLY A 361 1.34 21.73 -14.16
N ASN A 362 1.68 22.00 -12.92
CA ASN A 362 2.83 21.41 -12.18
C ASN A 362 2.39 20.53 -10.99
N THR A 363 1.16 20.01 -11.06
CA THR A 363 0.55 19.25 -9.96
C THR A 363 0.21 17.85 -10.39
N PHE A 364 0.47 16.89 -9.51
CA PHE A 364 0.34 15.46 -9.76
C PHE A 364 -0.43 14.80 -8.61
N ILE A 365 -1.13 13.70 -8.93
CA ILE A 365 -1.93 12.97 -7.95
C ILE A 365 -1.67 11.46 -8.03
N ASN A 366 -1.61 10.83 -6.86
CA ASN A 366 -1.46 9.39 -6.67
C ASN A 366 -2.48 8.95 -5.61
N CYS A 367 -3.59 8.35 -6.03
CA CYS A 367 -4.72 7.97 -5.19
C CYS A 367 -5.55 6.85 -5.84
N GLY A 368 -6.70 6.51 -5.26
CA GLY A 368 -7.64 5.54 -5.83
C GLY A 368 -7.20 4.08 -5.70
N TRP A 369 -6.33 3.77 -4.75
CA TRP A 369 -5.75 2.43 -4.60
C TRP A 369 -6.69 1.41 -3.99
N GLY A 370 -7.79 1.82 -3.38
CA GLY A 370 -8.72 0.92 -2.72
C GLY A 370 -8.00 -0.04 -1.77
N THR A 371 -8.24 -1.34 -1.92
CA THR A 371 -7.60 -2.41 -1.15
C THR A 371 -6.20 -2.78 -1.65
N GLY A 372 -5.76 -2.19 -2.77
CA GLY A 372 -4.49 -2.51 -3.44
C GLY A 372 -3.27 -1.72 -2.96
N GLY A 373 -3.45 -0.69 -2.13
CA GLY A 373 -2.44 0.33 -1.88
C GLY A 373 -1.11 -0.17 -1.34
N PHE A 374 -1.10 -0.95 -0.27
CA PHE A 374 0.15 -1.35 0.39
C PHE A 374 1.10 -2.13 -0.55
N LYS A 375 0.57 -3.12 -1.26
CA LYS A 375 1.36 -3.94 -2.17
C LYS A 375 1.94 -3.14 -3.35
N ALA A 376 1.33 -2.03 -3.71
CA ALA A 376 1.76 -1.16 -4.79
C ALA A 376 2.81 -0.11 -4.38
N ILE A 377 3.06 0.12 -3.09
CA ILE A 377 3.89 1.23 -2.59
C ILE A 377 5.17 1.43 -3.40
N PRO A 378 6.07 0.44 -3.57
CA PRO A 378 7.33 0.69 -4.28
C PRO A 378 7.15 0.91 -5.78
N GLY A 379 6.24 0.18 -6.44
CA GLY A 379 5.96 0.32 -7.88
C GLY A 379 5.30 1.65 -8.20
N SER A 380 4.33 2.04 -7.39
CA SER A 380 3.67 3.33 -7.51
C SER A 380 4.62 4.49 -7.24
N GLY A 381 5.44 4.38 -6.18
CA GLY A 381 6.46 5.39 -5.88
C GLY A 381 7.47 5.56 -7.01
N TRP A 382 7.89 4.43 -7.63
CA TRP A 382 8.78 4.45 -8.79
C TRP A 382 8.15 5.17 -9.99
N GLY A 383 6.96 4.74 -10.45
CA GLY A 383 6.29 5.30 -11.62
C GLY A 383 5.85 6.74 -11.39
N PHE A 384 5.36 7.07 -10.19
CA PHE A 384 4.93 8.43 -9.87
C PHE A 384 6.10 9.40 -9.75
N ALA A 385 7.24 8.97 -9.22
CA ALA A 385 8.46 9.78 -9.24
C ALA A 385 8.94 10.05 -10.66
N GLU A 386 8.87 9.07 -11.57
CA GLU A 386 9.20 9.27 -12.98
C GLU A 386 8.22 10.23 -13.65
N LEU A 387 6.91 10.07 -13.44
CA LEU A 387 5.89 10.99 -13.93
C LEU A 387 6.13 12.43 -13.44
N MET A 388 6.45 12.61 -12.16
CA MET A 388 6.77 13.94 -11.62
C MET A 388 8.08 14.51 -12.17
N ALA A 389 9.10 13.69 -12.38
CA ALA A 389 10.40 14.15 -12.86
C ALA A 389 10.36 14.51 -14.35
N LYS A 390 9.87 13.59 -15.20
CA LYS A 390 9.89 13.68 -16.67
C LYS A 390 8.60 14.23 -17.28
N GLY A 391 7.48 14.17 -16.56
CA GLY A 391 6.14 14.49 -17.07
C GLY A 391 5.42 13.31 -17.71
N GLU A 392 6.03 12.14 -17.77
CA GLU A 392 5.48 10.89 -18.31
C GLU A 392 6.13 9.68 -17.64
N SER A 393 5.46 8.53 -17.65
CA SER A 393 6.01 7.24 -17.19
C SER A 393 5.19 6.10 -17.80
N PRO A 394 5.81 5.18 -18.56
CA PRO A 394 5.11 4.04 -19.15
C PRO A 394 4.37 3.18 -18.11
N LEU A 395 4.86 3.16 -16.86
CA LEU A 395 4.24 2.42 -15.77
C LEU A 395 2.92 3.04 -15.28
N THR A 396 2.69 4.33 -15.58
CA THR A 396 1.51 5.08 -15.09
C THR A 396 0.57 5.57 -16.19
N ASP A 397 0.95 5.45 -17.45
CA ASP A 397 0.21 6.04 -18.57
C ASP A 397 -1.27 5.64 -18.66
N GLN A 398 -1.57 4.39 -18.33
CA GLN A 398 -2.94 3.88 -18.36
C GLN A 398 -3.79 4.35 -17.15
N PHE A 399 -3.16 4.87 -16.09
CA PHE A 399 -3.82 5.28 -14.86
C PHE A 399 -4.17 6.78 -14.82
N GLY A 400 -4.18 7.44 -15.99
CA GLY A 400 -4.52 8.85 -16.12
C GLY A 400 -5.95 9.18 -15.68
N LEU A 401 -6.15 10.37 -15.13
CA LEU A 401 -7.46 10.87 -14.70
C LEU A 401 -8.46 11.02 -15.86
N ASP A 402 -7.96 11.31 -17.06
CA ASP A 402 -8.74 11.47 -18.29
C ASP A 402 -9.46 10.19 -18.74
N ARG A 403 -9.01 8.99 -18.29
CA ARG A 403 -9.63 7.72 -18.65
C ARG A 403 -11.11 7.64 -18.28
N PHE A 404 -11.51 8.30 -17.18
CA PHE A 404 -12.91 8.34 -16.75
C PHE A 404 -13.81 9.12 -17.72
N ARG A 405 -13.31 10.23 -18.27
CA ARG A 405 -14.02 11.01 -19.29
C ARG A 405 -14.04 10.30 -20.64
N ALA A 406 -12.97 9.57 -20.96
CA ALA A 406 -12.82 8.85 -22.21
C ALA A 406 -13.49 7.46 -22.20
N GLY A 407 -14.07 7.00 -21.09
CA GLY A 407 -14.67 5.67 -20.95
C GLY A 407 -13.66 4.52 -21.09
N ARG A 408 -12.37 4.76 -20.83
CA ARG A 408 -11.28 3.76 -20.93
C ARG A 408 -10.99 3.17 -19.56
N PHE A 409 -11.92 2.39 -19.02
CA PHE A 409 -11.80 1.81 -17.70
C PHE A 409 -10.84 0.61 -17.68
N ILE A 410 -10.08 0.49 -16.59
CA ILE A 410 -9.27 -0.68 -16.25
C ILE A 410 -10.08 -1.46 -15.21
N ASP A 411 -10.92 -2.39 -15.64
CA ASP A 411 -11.80 -3.13 -14.73
C ASP A 411 -11.02 -4.22 -13.97
N GLU A 412 -10.67 -3.95 -12.73
CA GLU A 412 -10.05 -4.89 -11.79
C GLU A 412 -11.04 -5.46 -10.76
N SER A 413 -12.33 -5.41 -11.01
CA SER A 413 -13.36 -5.91 -10.08
C SER A 413 -13.13 -7.37 -9.67
N VAL A 414 -12.64 -8.22 -10.58
CA VAL A 414 -12.33 -9.64 -10.31
C VAL A 414 -11.13 -9.81 -9.39
N ALA A 415 -10.13 -8.93 -9.48
CA ALA A 415 -8.87 -9.04 -8.75
C ALA A 415 -8.79 -8.11 -7.54
N ALA A 416 -9.66 -7.12 -7.44
CA ALA A 416 -9.66 -6.15 -6.35
C ALA A 416 -9.93 -6.78 -4.97
N GLY A 417 -10.40 -8.03 -4.95
CA GLY A 417 -10.67 -8.76 -3.71
C GLY A 417 -11.84 -8.15 -2.93
N VAL A 418 -11.91 -8.42 -1.70
CA VAL A 418 -12.92 -8.29 -0.66
C VAL A 418 -13.73 -6.97 -0.56
N ALA A 419 -13.59 -6.01 -1.46
CA ALA A 419 -14.29 -4.74 -1.39
C ALA A 419 -15.38 -4.61 -2.46
N HIS A 420 -16.54 -5.14 -2.19
CA HIS A 420 -17.77 -4.91 -2.96
C HIS A 420 -18.91 -4.49 -2.03
#